data_f9e64e91b1c724e06e92a08792e4e385
#
_entry.id   f9e64e91b1c724e06e92a08792e4e385
#
_cell.length_a   1.000
_cell.length_b   1.000
_cell.length_c   1.000
_cell.angle_alpha   90.00
_cell.angle_beta   90.00
_cell.angle_gamma   90.00
#
_symmetry.space_group_name_H-M   'P 1'
#
loop_
_entity.id
_entity.type
_entity.pdbx_description
1 polymer ?
#
loop_
_entity_poly.entity_id
_entity_poly.type
_entity_poly.pdbx_seq_one_letter_code
_entity_poly.pdbx_strand_id
1 'polypeptide(L)'
;SIHLLLKRIDNLTEQNEIIQKKIIESNEISKLLYKSYLEGHTTFIEVERANVKSREAQLNLSANVYQITFNLIQLANIAGE
;
A
#
# COMPACT_ATOMS: atom_id res chain seq x y z
N SER A 1 3.25 -7.79 -25.32
CA SER A 1 2.47 -6.91 -26.18
C SER A 1 1.96 -5.69 -25.40
N ILE A 2 1.64 -4.64 -26.14
CA ILE A 2 1.10 -3.40 -25.55
C ILE A 2 -0.20 -3.68 -24.80
N HIS A 3 -1.07 -4.51 -25.36
CA HIS A 3 -2.34 -4.86 -24.72
C HIS A 3 -2.14 -5.53 -23.35
N LEU A 4 -1.22 -6.46 -23.28
CA LEU A 4 -0.91 -7.15 -22.03
C LEU A 4 -0.32 -6.19 -21.00
N LEU A 5 0.53 -5.28 -21.43
CA LEU A 5 1.17 -4.28 -20.59
C LEU A 5 0.14 -3.31 -20.00
N LEU A 6 -0.80 -2.82 -20.83
CA LEU A 6 -1.89 -1.95 -20.38
C LEU A 6 -2.77 -2.65 -19.36
N LYS A 7 -3.07 -3.92 -19.57
CA LYS A 7 -3.87 -4.71 -18.64
C LYS A 7 -3.16 -4.84 -17.28
N ARG A 8 -1.84 -5.05 -17.31
CA ARG A 8 -1.02 -5.14 -16.09
C ARG A 8 -1.03 -3.82 -15.32
N ILE A 9 -0.92 -2.70 -16.02
CA ILE A 9 -0.97 -1.36 -15.42
C ILE A 9 -2.34 -1.13 -14.76
N ASP A 10 -3.43 -1.50 -15.42
CA ASP A 10 -4.77 -1.39 -14.84
C ASP A 10 -4.91 -2.19 -13.55
N ASN A 11 -4.44 -3.43 -13.56
CA ASN A 11 -4.48 -4.28 -12.37
C ASN A 11 -3.68 -3.70 -11.22
N LEU A 12 -2.48 -3.18 -11.50
CA LEU A 12 -1.63 -2.55 -10.49
C LEU A 12 -2.27 -1.27 -9.94
N THR A 13 -2.96 -0.51 -10.79
CA THR A 13 -3.67 0.70 -10.37
C THR A 13 -4.82 0.37 -9.44
N GLU A 14 -5.58 -0.68 -9.73
CA GLU A 14 -6.65 -1.16 -8.84
C GLU A 14 -6.09 -1.60 -7.49
N GLN A 15 -4.98 -2.34 -7.50
CA GLN A 15 -4.30 -2.76 -6.28
C GLN A 15 -3.83 -1.56 -5.47
N ASN A 16 -3.35 -0.52 -6.15
CA ASN A 16 -2.90 0.71 -5.50
C ASN A 16 -4.02 1.34 -4.67
N GLU A 17 -5.23 1.44 -5.21
CA GLU A 17 -6.38 1.97 -4.50
C GLU A 17 -6.72 1.15 -3.26
N ILE A 18 -6.69 -0.18 -3.37
CA ILE A 18 -6.95 -1.08 -2.25
C ILE A 18 -5.91 -0.89 -1.16
N ILE A 19 -4.63 -0.80 -1.53
CA ILE A 19 -3.53 -0.61 -0.58
C ILE A 19 -3.67 0.73 0.13
N GLN A 20 -4.02 1.80 -0.59
CA GLN A 20 -4.22 3.12 0.01
C GLN A 20 -5.34 3.09 1.07
N LYS A 21 -6.43 2.40 0.80
CA LYS A 21 -7.51 2.22 1.77
C LYS A 21 -7.03 1.48 3.01
N LYS A 22 -6.25 0.42 2.81
CA LYS A 22 -5.67 -0.36 3.92
C LYS A 22 -4.76 0.50 4.79
N ILE A 23 -3.99 1.40 4.19
CA ILE A 23 -3.12 2.32 4.94
C ILE A 23 -3.96 3.23 5.83
N ILE A 24 -5.02 3.82 5.29
CA ILE A 24 -5.91 4.70 6.06
C ILE A 24 -6.51 3.94 7.23
N GLU A 25 -7.05 2.75 6.98
CA GLU A 25 -7.64 1.90 8.02
C GLU A 25 -6.60 1.50 9.09
N SER A 26 -5.41 1.09 8.66
CA SER A 26 -4.33 0.71 9.57
C SER A 26 -3.89 1.86 10.45
N ASN A 27 -3.81 3.07 9.91
CA ASN A 27 -3.45 4.26 10.66
C ASN A 27 -4.51 4.60 11.71
N GLU A 28 -5.79 4.47 11.36
CA GLU A 28 -6.88 4.69 12.30
C GLU A 28 -6.86 3.67 13.43
N ILE A 29 -6.65 2.40 13.11
CA ILE A 29 -6.54 1.33 14.11
C ILE A 29 -5.36 1.60 15.04
N SER A 30 -4.20 1.99 14.49
CA SER A 30 -3.04 2.34 15.31
C SER A 30 -3.34 3.46 16.29
N LYS A 31 -4.03 4.51 15.85
CA LYS A 31 -4.41 5.64 16.70
C LYS A 31 -5.34 5.20 17.82
N LEU A 32 -6.35 4.39 17.50
CA LEU A 32 -7.32 3.90 18.48
C LEU A 32 -6.66 3.00 19.51
N LEU A 33 -5.76 2.11 19.06
CA LEU A 33 -5.03 1.22 19.98
C LEU A 33 -4.08 2.00 20.87
N TYR A 34 -3.41 3.01 20.34
CA TYR A 34 -2.54 3.85 21.15
C TYR A 34 -3.32 4.57 22.25
N LYS A 35 -4.49 5.15 21.88
CA LYS A 35 -5.37 5.78 22.86
C LYS A 35 -5.84 4.79 23.92
N SER A 36 -6.23 3.59 23.50
CA SER A 36 -6.65 2.52 24.39
C SER A 36 -5.51 2.10 25.34
N TYR A 37 -4.30 2.06 24.82
CA TYR A 37 -3.11 1.77 25.62
C TYR A 37 -2.91 2.83 26.72
N LEU A 38 -3.02 4.11 26.36
CA LEU A 38 -2.88 5.19 27.33
C LEU A 38 -3.94 5.14 28.42
N GLU A 39 -5.12 4.62 28.10
CA GLU A 39 -6.23 4.43 29.04
C GLU A 39 -6.12 3.12 29.83
N GLY A 40 -5.12 2.30 29.56
CA GLY A 40 -4.90 1.04 30.26
C GLY A 40 -5.75 -0.12 29.77
N HIS A 41 -6.40 -0.01 28.60
CA HIS A 41 -7.32 -1.03 28.09
C HIS A 41 -6.68 -2.03 27.13
N THR A 42 -5.46 -1.79 26.68
CA THR A 42 -4.72 -2.71 25.82
C THR A 42 -3.23 -2.69 26.16
N THR A 43 -2.47 -3.60 25.56
CA THR A 43 -1.05 -3.74 25.82
C THR A 43 -0.21 -3.01 24.78
N PHE A 44 1.03 -2.69 25.15
CA PHE A 44 1.99 -2.09 24.21
C PHE A 44 2.25 -3.00 23.00
N ILE A 45 2.24 -4.32 23.22
CA ILE A 45 2.44 -5.30 22.14
C ILE A 45 1.38 -5.15 21.06
N GLU A 46 0.12 -4.91 21.45
CA GLU A 46 -0.97 -4.71 20.47
C GLU A 46 -0.76 -3.43 19.66
N VAL A 47 -0.28 -2.36 20.31
CA VAL A 47 0.08 -1.11 19.60
C VAL A 47 1.19 -1.36 18.60
N GLU A 48 2.23 -2.08 18.99
CA GLU A 48 3.37 -2.40 18.11
C GLU A 48 2.94 -3.26 16.94
N ARG A 49 2.07 -4.23 17.14
CA ARG A 49 1.53 -5.05 16.05
C ARG A 49 0.78 -4.20 15.02
N ALA A 50 -0.03 -3.25 15.48
CA ALA A 50 -0.75 -2.35 14.59
C ALA A 50 0.20 -1.45 13.81
N ASN A 51 1.26 -0.97 14.46
CA ASN A 51 2.28 -0.14 13.82
C ASN A 51 3.04 -0.93 12.73
N VAL A 52 3.35 -2.20 12.99
CA VAL A 52 4.01 -3.07 12.01
C VAL A 52 3.11 -3.27 10.79
N LYS A 53 1.82 -3.53 11.00
CA LYS A 53 0.88 -3.69 9.88
C LYS A 53 0.77 -2.43 9.05
N SER A 54 0.76 -1.27 9.68
CA SER A 54 0.73 0.01 8.97
C SER A 54 1.99 0.19 8.12
N ARG A 55 3.16 -0.13 8.65
CA ARG A 55 4.43 -0.06 7.91
C ARG A 55 4.47 -1.03 6.75
N GLU A 56 3.99 -2.26 6.94
CA GLU A 56 3.91 -3.25 5.86
C GLU A 56 3.02 -2.76 4.72
N ALA A 57 1.87 -2.15 5.04
CA ALA A 57 0.99 -1.59 4.02
C ALA A 57 1.68 -0.46 3.25
N GLN A 58 2.43 0.39 3.94
CA GLN A 58 3.20 1.47 3.29
C GLN A 58 4.29 0.93 2.38
N LEU A 59 4.99 -0.13 2.79
CA LEU A 59 5.99 -0.79 1.96
C LEU A 59 5.35 -1.44 0.72
N ASN A 60 4.18 -2.05 0.88
CA ASN A 60 3.43 -2.60 -0.24
C ASN A 60 3.02 -1.53 -1.24
N LEU A 61 2.63 -0.35 -0.75
CA LEU A 61 2.30 0.77 -1.63
C LEU A 61 3.53 1.20 -2.44
N SER A 62 4.68 1.34 -1.79
CA SER A 62 5.92 1.72 -2.46
C SER A 62 6.30 0.72 -3.53
N ALA A 63 6.21 -0.57 -3.25
CA ALA A 63 6.50 -1.63 -4.21
C ALA A 63 5.52 -1.59 -5.39
N ASN A 64 4.23 -1.33 -5.11
CA ASN A 64 3.21 -1.24 -6.14
C ASN A 64 3.44 -0.04 -7.07
N VAL A 65 3.75 1.12 -6.49
CA VAL A 65 4.08 2.33 -7.26
C VAL A 65 5.31 2.11 -8.13
N TYR A 66 6.33 1.44 -7.60
CA TYR A 66 7.52 1.09 -8.36
C TYR A 66 7.17 0.24 -9.59
N GLN A 67 6.33 -0.78 -9.40
CA GLN A 67 5.92 -1.64 -10.51
C GLN A 67 5.10 -0.89 -11.57
N ILE A 68 4.20 -0.01 -11.15
CA ILE A 68 3.43 0.83 -12.08
C ILE A 68 4.40 1.70 -12.88
N THR A 69 5.33 2.36 -12.22
CA THR A 69 6.32 3.22 -12.87
C THR A 69 7.16 2.44 -13.89
N PHE A 70 7.62 1.26 -13.48
CA PHE A 70 8.42 0.40 -14.36
C PHE A 70 7.63 0.00 -15.62
N ASN A 71 6.37 -0.39 -15.46
CA ASN A 71 5.53 -0.77 -16.58
C ASN A 71 5.20 0.42 -17.50
N LEU A 72 5.03 1.62 -16.93
CA LEU A 72 4.83 2.83 -17.72
C LEU A 72 6.06 3.19 -18.55
N ILE A 73 7.26 3.01 -17.99
CA ILE A 73 8.51 3.23 -18.71
C ILE A 73 8.62 2.25 -19.88
N GLN A 74 8.29 0.97 -19.65
CA GLN A 74 8.28 -0.03 -20.72
C GLN A 74 7.29 0.34 -21.83
N LEU A 75 6.10 0.80 -21.45
CA LEU A 75 5.09 1.24 -22.41
C LEU A 75 5.58 2.42 -23.25
N ALA A 76 6.21 3.40 -22.60
CA ALA A 76 6.78 4.56 -23.28
C ALA A 76 7.88 4.15 -24.27
N ASN A 77 8.72 3.20 -23.88
CA ASN A 77 9.79 2.70 -24.77
C ASN A 77 9.21 1.97 -26.00
N ILE A 78 8.18 1.16 -25.80
CA ILE A 78 7.51 0.48 -26.91
C ILE A 78 6.82 1.49 -27.84
N ALA A 79 6.13 2.47 -27.28
CA ALA A 79 5.43 3.49 -28.06
C ALA A 79 6.41 4.42 -28.80
N GLY A 80 7.62 4.61 -28.25
CA GLY A 80 8.63 5.45 -28.87
C GLY A 80 9.39 4.81 -30.02
N GLU A 81 9.21 3.51 -30.22
CA GLU A 81 9.81 2.79 -31.35
C GLU A 81 8.96 2.97 -32.62
#